data_7d4f1471975e4010b88d4b5b08315429
#
_entry.id   7d4f1471975e4010b88d4b5b08315429
#
_cell.length_a   1.000
_cell.length_b   1.000
_cell.length_c   1.000
_cell.angle_alpha   90.00
_cell.angle_beta   90.00
_cell.angle_gamma   90.00
#
_symmetry.space_group_name_H-M   'P 1'
#
loop_
_entity.id
_entity.type
_entity.pdbx_description
1 polymer ?
#
loop_
_entity_poly.entity_id
_entity_poly.type
_entity_poly.pdbx_seq_one_letter_code
_entity_poly.pdbx_strand_id
1 'polypeptide(L)'
;MAIFSDLSNEFQIIDYSPTHNQILIRSLKSKNRDYNIDIIIKGVLSILIPSIFKGLEISIAEISDKKYLIEDYGFKITKDYRVFSLKDSTGKVYFLNAMCFGVYHNKLDILETSIGRYDMENFGENILWYAD
;
A
#
# COMPACT_ATOMS: atom_id res chain seq x y z
N MET A 1 -3.36 15.19 4.50
CA MET A 1 -2.70 14.61 5.68
C MET A 1 -2.35 13.14 5.43
N ALA A 2 -1.13 12.79 5.68
CA ALA A 2 -0.67 11.42 5.46
C ALA A 2 -1.23 10.47 6.53
N ILE A 3 -1.73 9.31 6.08
CA ILE A 3 -2.12 8.22 6.96
C ILE A 3 -0.89 7.42 7.35
N PHE A 4 0.02 7.22 6.39
CA PHE A 4 1.29 6.53 6.57
C PHE A 4 2.37 7.33 5.85
N SER A 5 3.56 7.42 6.45
CA SER A 5 4.67 8.11 5.82
C SER A 5 5.99 7.45 6.21
N ASP A 6 6.78 7.07 5.21
CA ASP A 6 8.16 6.62 5.36
C ASP A 6 8.91 7.05 4.10
N LEU A 7 9.56 8.18 4.16
CA LEU A 7 10.24 8.77 3.00
C LEU A 7 11.71 8.34 2.88
N SER A 8 12.22 7.55 3.83
CA SER A 8 13.64 7.17 3.86
C SER A 8 13.92 5.77 3.29
N ASN A 9 12.90 4.93 3.15
CA ASN A 9 13.07 3.56 2.69
C ASN A 9 12.51 3.36 1.29
N GLU A 10 13.06 2.36 0.58
CA GLU A 10 12.55 1.95 -0.72
C GLU A 10 11.45 0.91 -0.52
N PHE A 11 10.38 1.01 -1.29
CA PHE A 11 9.25 0.08 -1.28
C PHE A 11 9.06 -0.50 -2.68
N GLN A 12 8.63 -1.75 -2.76
CA GLN A 12 8.36 -2.39 -4.04
C GLN A 12 7.18 -3.35 -3.92
N ILE A 13 6.50 -3.56 -5.07
CA ILE A 13 5.43 -4.54 -5.13
C ILE A 13 6.06 -5.93 -5.08
N ILE A 14 5.62 -6.74 -4.11
CA ILE A 14 6.11 -8.12 -3.93
C ILE A 14 5.10 -9.12 -4.47
N ASP A 15 3.82 -8.87 -4.26
CA ASP A 15 2.79 -9.85 -4.57
C ASP A 15 1.45 -9.19 -4.86
N TYR A 16 0.62 -9.88 -5.61
CA TYR A 16 -0.78 -9.55 -5.82
C TYR A 16 -1.59 -10.83 -5.73
N SER A 17 -2.64 -10.84 -4.92
CA SER A 17 -3.52 -11.98 -4.77
C SER A 17 -4.92 -11.63 -5.25
N PRO A 18 -5.51 -12.43 -6.17
CA PRO A 18 -6.89 -12.20 -6.59
C PRO A 18 -7.90 -12.49 -5.48
N THR A 19 -7.50 -13.23 -4.45
CA THR A 19 -8.35 -13.41 -3.26
C THR A 19 -8.46 -12.09 -2.53
N HIS A 20 -9.66 -11.50 -2.52
CA HIS A 20 -9.95 -10.18 -1.97
C HIS A 20 -9.18 -9.05 -2.64
N ASN A 21 -8.60 -9.30 -3.83
CA ASN A 21 -7.85 -8.30 -4.61
C ASN A 21 -6.86 -7.54 -3.73
N GLN A 22 -5.84 -8.25 -3.25
CA GLN A 22 -4.84 -7.69 -2.34
C GLN A 22 -3.52 -7.44 -3.05
N ILE A 23 -2.89 -6.31 -2.73
CA ILE A 23 -1.55 -6.01 -3.21
C ILE A 23 -0.61 -5.83 -2.02
N LEU A 24 0.57 -6.43 -2.10
CA LEU A 24 1.60 -6.32 -1.07
C LEU A 24 2.73 -5.44 -1.58
N ILE A 25 2.95 -4.35 -0.88
CA ILE A 25 4.10 -3.45 -1.10
C ILE A 25 5.01 -3.59 0.10
N ARG A 26 6.29 -3.85 -0.14
CA ARG A 26 7.24 -4.14 0.94
C ARG A 26 8.49 -3.29 0.84
N SER A 27 8.94 -2.79 2.00
CA SER A 27 10.31 -2.36 2.18
C SER A 27 11.08 -3.52 2.79
N LEU A 28 12.10 -4.01 2.07
CA LEU A 28 12.82 -5.22 2.43
C LEU A 28 13.70 -5.02 3.67
N LYS A 29 13.72 -6.01 4.55
CA LYS A 29 14.67 -6.05 5.65
C LYS A 29 16.11 -6.04 5.10
N SER A 30 17.03 -5.52 5.86
CA SER A 30 18.43 -5.34 5.46
C SER A 30 19.36 -5.42 6.68
N LYS A 31 20.63 -5.14 6.47
CA LYS A 31 21.59 -5.07 7.58
C LYS A 31 21.23 -4.00 8.62
N ASN A 32 20.56 -2.93 8.17
CA ASN A 32 20.20 -1.81 9.03
C ASN A 32 18.84 -1.97 9.71
N ARG A 33 18.03 -2.89 9.25
CA ARG A 33 16.69 -3.14 9.78
C ARG A 33 16.35 -4.61 9.57
N ASP A 34 16.16 -5.34 10.65
CA ASP A 34 15.99 -6.80 10.62
C ASP A 34 14.56 -7.25 10.36
N TYR A 35 13.69 -6.34 9.96
CA TYR A 35 12.30 -6.65 9.64
C TYR A 35 11.86 -5.98 8.34
N ASN A 36 10.89 -6.59 7.67
CA ASN A 36 10.22 -5.99 6.53
C ASN A 36 9.15 -5.02 7.02
N ILE A 37 8.90 -3.97 6.22
CA ILE A 37 7.71 -3.15 6.39
C ILE A 37 6.78 -3.52 5.25
N ASP A 38 5.64 -4.14 5.59
CA ASP A 38 4.66 -4.60 4.62
C ASP A 38 3.43 -3.72 4.65
N ILE A 39 3.01 -3.28 3.47
CA ILE A 39 1.75 -2.57 3.29
C ILE A 39 0.87 -3.48 2.46
N ILE A 40 -0.23 -3.96 3.06
CA ILE A 40 -1.20 -4.81 2.36
C ILE A 40 -2.44 -3.98 2.11
N ILE A 41 -2.73 -3.75 0.83
CA ILE A 41 -3.87 -2.96 0.40
C ILE A 41 -4.92 -3.93 -0.11
N LYS A 42 -6.15 -3.83 0.40
CA LYS A 42 -7.23 -4.78 0.13
C LYS A 42 -8.38 -4.14 -0.61
N GLY A 43 -9.09 -4.95 -1.38
CA GLY A 43 -10.21 -4.50 -2.19
C GLY A 43 -9.75 -3.58 -3.32
N VAL A 44 -8.63 -3.92 -3.95
CA VAL A 44 -8.05 -3.11 -5.01
C VAL A 44 -8.88 -3.24 -6.27
N LEU A 45 -9.35 -2.12 -6.81
CA LEU A 45 -10.12 -2.07 -8.05
C LEU A 45 -9.27 -1.57 -9.22
N SER A 46 -8.44 -0.56 -9.00
CA SER A 46 -7.63 0.05 -10.06
C SER A 46 -6.28 0.46 -9.52
N ILE A 47 -5.26 0.27 -10.33
CA ILE A 47 -3.86 0.44 -9.96
C ILE A 47 -3.18 1.38 -10.95
N LEU A 48 -2.72 2.54 -10.48
CA LEU A 48 -1.90 3.47 -11.24
C LEU A 48 -0.67 3.83 -10.40
N ILE A 49 0.18 2.82 -10.17
CA ILE A 49 1.38 2.97 -9.35
C ILE A 49 2.57 2.29 -10.02
N PRO A 50 3.79 2.76 -9.78
CA PRO A 50 4.98 2.05 -10.25
C PRO A 50 5.23 0.82 -9.39
N SER A 51 6.13 -0.06 -9.86
CA SER A 51 6.49 -1.25 -9.10
C SER A 51 7.46 -0.97 -7.95
N ILE A 52 8.17 0.16 -8.00
CA ILE A 52 9.17 0.55 -7.01
C ILE A 52 8.97 2.01 -6.63
N PHE A 53 9.03 2.29 -5.33
CA PHE A 53 8.95 3.64 -4.75
C PHE A 53 10.22 3.94 -3.97
N LYS A 54 10.75 5.14 -4.11
CA LYS A 54 11.80 5.66 -3.24
C LYS A 54 11.14 6.56 -2.22
N GLY A 55 10.80 6.00 -1.07
CA GLY A 55 9.94 6.65 -0.11
C GLY A 55 8.47 6.47 -0.46
N LEU A 56 7.61 6.48 0.53
CA LEU A 56 6.18 6.27 0.33
C LEU A 56 5.38 7.00 1.40
N GLU A 57 4.43 7.81 0.94
CA GLU A 57 3.48 8.48 1.79
C GLU A 57 2.09 8.22 1.24
N ILE A 58 1.19 7.68 2.08
CA ILE A 58 -0.16 7.31 1.69
C ILE A 58 -1.16 8.27 2.31
N SER A 59 -2.02 8.84 1.47
CA SER A 59 -3.09 9.76 1.88
C SER A 59 -4.36 9.44 1.12
N ILE A 60 -5.49 9.98 1.59
CA ILE A 60 -6.71 10.01 0.79
C ILE A 60 -6.54 11.13 -0.23
N ALA A 61 -6.78 10.80 -1.50
CA ALA A 61 -6.61 11.78 -2.59
C ALA A 61 -7.75 12.79 -2.61
N GLU A 62 -7.38 14.05 -2.86
CA GLU A 62 -8.33 15.07 -3.26
C GLU A 62 -8.58 14.90 -4.76
N ILE A 63 -9.82 14.60 -5.15
CA ILE A 63 -10.11 14.21 -6.51
C ILE A 63 -10.94 15.22 -7.31
N SER A 64 -11.30 16.36 -6.71
CA SER A 64 -12.12 17.37 -7.37
C SER A 64 -11.54 17.83 -8.70
N ASP A 65 -10.21 17.84 -8.82
CA ASP A 65 -9.48 18.23 -10.04
C ASP A 65 -8.94 17.00 -10.81
N LYS A 66 -9.35 15.78 -10.41
CA LYS A 66 -8.83 14.53 -10.98
C LYS A 66 -9.94 13.65 -11.52
N LYS A 67 -10.93 14.28 -12.18
CA LYS A 67 -12.06 13.54 -12.74
C LYS A 67 -11.65 12.46 -13.73
N TYR A 68 -10.48 12.60 -14.34
CA TYR A 68 -9.97 11.60 -15.26
C TYR A 68 -9.79 10.23 -14.62
N LEU A 69 -9.54 10.16 -13.31
CA LEU A 69 -9.44 8.90 -12.60
C LEU A 69 -10.76 8.13 -12.67
N ILE A 70 -11.87 8.82 -12.58
CA ILE A 70 -13.20 8.22 -12.66
C ILE A 70 -13.57 7.97 -14.13
N GLU A 71 -13.42 8.98 -14.98
CA GLU A 71 -13.90 8.94 -16.35
C GLU A 71 -13.08 8.04 -17.26
N ASP A 72 -11.74 8.09 -17.12
CA ASP A 72 -10.83 7.37 -18.01
C ASP A 72 -10.34 6.05 -17.43
N TYR A 73 -10.24 5.94 -16.10
CA TYR A 73 -9.68 4.76 -15.44
C TYR A 73 -10.67 3.99 -14.60
N GLY A 74 -11.92 4.46 -14.52
CA GLY A 74 -12.99 3.72 -13.83
C GLY A 74 -12.86 3.67 -12.31
N PHE A 75 -12.13 4.60 -11.70
CA PHE A 75 -12.03 4.65 -10.25
C PHE A 75 -13.41 4.89 -9.64
N LYS A 76 -13.69 4.21 -8.53
CA LYS A 76 -14.97 4.30 -7.82
C LYS A 76 -14.79 4.97 -6.48
N ILE A 77 -15.70 5.88 -6.14
CA ILE A 77 -15.72 6.54 -4.84
C ILE A 77 -17.08 6.29 -4.24
N THR A 78 -17.11 5.47 -3.21
CA THR A 78 -18.33 5.10 -2.47
C THR A 78 -17.99 5.12 -0.99
N LYS A 79 -18.91 4.70 -0.14
CA LYS A 79 -18.60 4.56 1.29
C LYS A 79 -17.54 3.47 1.55
N ASP A 80 -17.40 2.50 0.64
CA ASP A 80 -16.45 1.38 0.80
C ASP A 80 -15.14 1.59 0.04
N TYR A 81 -15.18 2.31 -1.07
CA TYR A 81 -14.03 2.50 -1.95
C TYR A 81 -13.59 3.95 -1.98
N ARG A 82 -12.29 4.15 -1.89
CA ARG A 82 -11.68 5.48 -1.92
C ARG A 82 -10.46 5.49 -2.83
N VAL A 83 -10.00 6.66 -3.14
CA VAL A 83 -8.77 6.84 -3.91
C VAL A 83 -7.67 7.19 -2.93
N PHE A 84 -6.64 6.36 -2.89
CA PHE A 84 -5.43 6.65 -2.13
C PHE A 84 -4.41 7.30 -3.05
N SER A 85 -3.76 8.35 -2.57
CA SER A 85 -2.59 8.89 -3.22
C SER A 85 -1.34 8.31 -2.57
N LEU A 86 -0.38 7.91 -3.41
CA LEU A 86 0.90 7.39 -2.98
C LEU A 86 1.98 8.32 -3.52
N LYS A 87 2.65 9.03 -2.63
CA LYS A 87 3.66 10.02 -3.00
C LYS A 87 5.03 9.51 -2.63
N ASP A 88 5.99 9.62 -3.56
CA ASP A 88 7.37 9.24 -3.29
C ASP A 88 8.18 10.40 -2.73
N SER A 89 9.45 10.15 -2.41
CA SER A 89 10.34 11.16 -1.81
C SER A 89 10.68 12.31 -2.77
N THR A 90 10.44 12.15 -4.08
CA THR A 90 10.65 13.21 -5.07
C THR A 90 9.42 14.09 -5.27
N GLY A 91 8.29 13.71 -4.64
CA GLY A 91 7.04 14.44 -4.78
C GLY A 91 6.14 13.95 -5.90
N LYS A 92 6.51 12.89 -6.61
CA LYS A 92 5.63 12.28 -7.61
C LYS A 92 4.49 11.56 -6.92
N VAL A 93 3.29 11.72 -7.47
CA VAL A 93 2.06 11.18 -6.88
C VAL A 93 1.44 10.16 -7.82
N TYR A 94 1.08 9.02 -7.26
CA TYR A 94 0.43 7.92 -7.96
C TYR A 94 -0.89 7.61 -7.25
N PHE A 95 -1.75 6.80 -7.88
CA PHE A 95 -3.09 6.57 -7.37
C PHE A 95 -3.47 5.10 -7.34
N LEU A 96 -4.25 4.75 -6.34
CA LEU A 96 -4.74 3.39 -6.16
C LEU A 96 -6.16 3.46 -5.62
N ASN A 97 -7.07 2.73 -6.28
CA ASN A 97 -8.48 2.69 -5.87
C ASN A 97 -8.71 1.40 -5.08
N ALA A 98 -9.05 1.53 -3.82
CA ALA A 98 -9.16 0.38 -2.92
C ALA A 98 -10.04 0.67 -1.72
N MET A 99 -10.27 -0.36 -0.89
CA MET A 99 -11.09 -0.25 0.30
C MET A 99 -10.30 0.19 1.53
N CYS A 100 -9.17 -0.46 1.78
CA CYS A 100 -8.45 -0.29 3.04
C CYS A 100 -7.01 -0.76 2.90
N PHE A 101 -6.19 -0.48 3.90
CA PHE A 101 -4.83 -1.02 3.96
C PHE A 101 -4.36 -1.18 5.40
N GLY A 102 -3.40 -2.08 5.58
CA GLY A 102 -2.70 -2.26 6.84
C GLY A 102 -1.21 -2.17 6.65
N VAL A 103 -0.49 -1.78 7.69
CA VAL A 103 0.96 -1.73 7.73
C VAL A 103 1.43 -2.70 8.79
N TYR A 104 2.38 -3.56 8.44
CA TYR A 104 2.86 -4.65 9.29
C TYR A 104 4.37 -4.71 9.27
N HIS A 105 4.97 -5.08 10.40
CA HIS A 105 6.38 -5.46 10.46
C HIS A 105 6.47 -6.97 10.58
N ASN A 106 7.37 -7.60 9.85
CA ASN A 106 7.61 -9.03 9.94
C ASN A 106 9.04 -9.39 9.55
N LYS A 107 9.41 -10.65 9.81
CA LYS A 107 10.76 -11.16 9.51
C LYS A 107 10.74 -12.25 8.44
N LEU A 108 9.71 -12.28 7.60
CA LEU A 108 9.64 -13.21 6.49
C LEU A 108 10.83 -13.04 5.54
N ASP A 109 11.13 -14.07 4.77
CA ASP A 109 12.11 -13.97 3.71
C ASP A 109 11.68 -12.90 2.70
N ILE A 110 12.63 -12.29 2.03
CA ILE A 110 12.39 -11.06 1.28
C ILE A 110 11.31 -11.18 0.20
N LEU A 111 11.14 -12.37 -0.38
CA LEU A 111 10.10 -12.61 -1.40
C LEU A 111 8.94 -13.45 -0.90
N GLU A 112 8.93 -13.81 0.37
CA GLU A 112 7.86 -14.60 0.96
C GLU A 112 6.65 -13.70 1.24
N THR A 113 5.48 -14.06 0.69
CA THR A 113 4.30 -13.22 0.84
C THR A 113 3.72 -13.26 2.25
N SER A 114 3.27 -12.11 2.74
CA SER A 114 2.51 -12.02 3.98
C SER A 114 1.00 -12.00 3.74
N ILE A 115 0.56 -11.96 2.48
CA ILE A 115 -0.87 -11.99 2.17
C ILE A 115 -1.45 -13.33 2.61
N GLY A 116 -2.57 -13.26 3.35
CA GLY A 116 -3.25 -14.45 3.85
C GLY A 116 -2.68 -15.01 5.14
N ARG A 117 -1.66 -14.38 5.69
CA ARG A 117 -1.11 -14.77 6.98
C ARG A 117 -1.82 -14.02 8.09
N TYR A 118 -2.49 -14.75 8.94
CA TYR A 118 -3.27 -14.19 10.05
C TYR A 118 -2.66 -14.47 11.41
N ASP A 119 -1.58 -15.25 11.44
CA ASP A 119 -0.88 -15.64 12.65
C ASP A 119 0.24 -14.64 12.92
N MET A 120 -0.12 -13.48 13.47
CA MET A 120 0.82 -12.39 13.73
C MET A 120 1.85 -12.73 14.80
N GLU A 121 1.54 -13.71 15.67
CA GLU A 121 2.49 -14.15 16.71
C GLU A 121 3.74 -14.75 16.10
N ASN A 122 3.60 -15.39 14.94
CA ASN A 122 4.70 -16.12 14.31
C ASN A 122 5.46 -15.30 13.29
N PHE A 123 4.92 -14.21 12.77
CA PHE A 123 5.64 -13.50 11.70
C PHE A 123 5.64 -11.98 11.81
N GLY A 124 5.03 -11.40 12.82
CA GLY A 124 5.14 -9.95 12.95
C GLY A 124 4.02 -9.29 13.72
N GLU A 125 3.93 -7.98 13.56
CA GLU A 125 2.98 -7.16 14.28
C GLU A 125 2.29 -6.17 13.34
N ASN A 126 1.05 -5.86 13.66
CA ASN A 126 0.28 -4.83 12.96
C ASN A 126 0.65 -3.45 13.53
N ILE A 127 1.12 -2.56 12.66
CA ILE A 127 1.53 -1.21 13.07
C ILE A 127 0.39 -0.22 12.85
N LEU A 128 -0.39 -0.42 11.78
CA LEU A 128 -1.44 0.50 11.39
C LEU A 128 -2.51 -0.25 10.62
N TRP A 129 -3.78 0.11 10.88
CA TRP A 129 -4.89 -0.36 10.06
C TRP A 129 -5.77 0.83 9.71
N TYR A 130 -6.05 1.01 8.43
CA TYR A 130 -6.92 2.06 7.95
C TYR A 130 -8.06 1.46 7.11
N ALA A 131 -9.30 1.69 7.53
CA ALA A 131 -10.48 1.19 6.83
C ALA A 131 -11.57 2.26 6.66
N ASP A 132 -11.34 3.44 7.18
CA ASP A 132 -12.28 4.54 7.02
C ASP A 132 -11.86 5.45 5.87
#